data_c407e606df4672f1b87d39dd21bd3168
#
_entry.id   c407e606df4672f1b87d39dd21bd3168
#
_cell.length_a   1.000
_cell.length_b   1.000
_cell.length_c   1.000
_cell.angle_alpha   90.00
_cell.angle_beta   90.00
_cell.angle_gamma   90.00
#
_symmetry.space_group_name_H-M   'P 1'
#
loop_
_entity.id
_entity.type
_entity.pdbx_description
1 polymer ?
#
loop_
_entity_poly.entity_id
_entity_poly.type
_entity_poly.pdbx_seq_one_letter_code
_entity_poly.pdbx_strand_id
1 'polypeptide(L)'
;MKRATGIGGIFFSAKDPKALGAWYKDHLGVDVQPWGGAAFDWTDAEGNPTKGTTAWSVFPADGKHFAPSKSTFMVNYRVEDLAALLKALRA
;
A
#
# COMPACT_ATOMS: atom_id res chain seq x y z
N MET A 1 23.78 -3.90 -2.82
CA MET A 1 22.70 -4.76 -3.33
C MET A 1 21.34 -4.09 -3.08
N LYS A 2 20.55 -4.02 -4.10
CA LYS A 2 19.21 -3.42 -4.00
C LYS A 2 18.21 -4.52 -3.61
N ARG A 3 17.71 -4.47 -2.39
CA ARG A 3 16.79 -5.49 -1.89
C ARG A 3 15.34 -5.08 -2.07
N ALA A 4 14.99 -3.85 -1.68
CA ALA A 4 13.65 -3.31 -1.91
C ALA A 4 13.59 -2.70 -3.30
N THR A 5 12.58 -3.08 -4.08
CA THR A 5 12.44 -2.63 -5.47
C THR A 5 11.35 -1.59 -5.66
N GLY A 6 10.54 -1.35 -4.64
CA GLY A 6 9.49 -0.34 -4.69
C GLY A 6 8.51 -0.51 -3.54
N ILE A 7 7.51 0.35 -3.54
CA ILE A 7 6.42 0.30 -2.56
C ILE A 7 5.30 -0.55 -3.13
N GLY A 8 5.05 -1.69 -2.50
CA GLY A 8 3.99 -2.61 -2.94
C GLY A 8 2.62 -2.25 -2.41
N GLY A 9 2.55 -1.59 -1.26
CA GLY A 9 1.26 -1.21 -0.71
C GLY A 9 1.37 -0.17 0.39
N ILE A 10 0.35 0.68 0.47
CA ILE A 10 0.19 1.65 1.55
C ILE A 10 -1.21 1.42 2.11
N PHE A 11 -1.27 1.05 3.39
CA PHE A 11 -2.52 0.73 4.06
C PHE A 11 -2.62 1.53 5.35
N PHE A 12 -3.82 2.03 5.64
CA PHE A 12 -4.02 2.78 6.87
C PHE A 12 -5.45 2.58 7.37
N SER A 13 -5.67 2.88 8.64
CA SER A 13 -6.97 2.68 9.27
C SER A 13 -7.66 4.02 9.49
N ALA A 14 -8.99 3.98 9.52
CA ALA A 14 -9.82 5.14 9.78
C ALA A 14 -11.10 4.72 10.48
N LYS A 15 -11.70 5.63 11.23
CA LYS A 15 -12.97 5.36 11.91
C LYS A 15 -14.09 5.11 10.90
N ASP A 16 -14.06 5.83 9.80
CA ASP A 16 -15.03 5.67 8.72
C ASP A 16 -14.27 5.55 7.40
N PRO A 17 -13.83 4.33 7.05
CA PRO A 17 -13.04 4.13 5.83
C PRO A 17 -13.77 4.57 4.56
N LYS A 18 -15.09 4.38 4.52
CA LYS A 18 -15.88 4.73 3.36
C LYS A 18 -15.91 6.24 3.13
N ALA A 19 -16.11 7.01 4.21
CA ALA A 19 -16.12 8.47 4.12
C ALA A 19 -14.74 9.01 3.74
N LEU A 20 -13.66 8.45 4.31
CA LEU A 20 -12.31 8.88 4.00
C LEU A 20 -11.94 8.53 2.56
N GLY A 21 -12.34 7.34 2.09
CA GLY A 21 -12.14 6.95 0.70
C GLY A 21 -12.83 7.90 -0.26
N ALA A 22 -14.06 8.30 0.05
CA ALA A 22 -14.80 9.27 -0.76
C ALA A 22 -14.08 10.62 -0.81
N TRP A 23 -13.50 11.04 0.31
CA TRP A 23 -12.74 12.29 0.36
C TRP A 23 -11.55 12.25 -0.61
N TYR A 24 -10.78 11.13 -0.58
CA TYR A 24 -9.64 10.98 -1.49
C TYR A 24 -10.06 10.93 -2.95
N LYS A 25 -11.16 10.26 -3.23
CA LYS A 25 -11.69 10.19 -4.58
C LYS A 25 -12.09 11.57 -5.10
N ASP A 26 -12.79 12.33 -4.27
CA ASP A 26 -13.35 13.64 -4.66
C ASP A 26 -12.26 14.71 -4.78
N HIS A 27 -11.26 14.68 -3.90
CA HIS A 27 -10.27 15.75 -3.81
C HIS A 27 -8.95 15.45 -4.51
N LEU A 28 -8.54 14.17 -4.54
CA LEU A 28 -7.27 13.78 -5.13
C LEU A 28 -7.42 12.92 -6.38
N GLY A 29 -8.65 12.58 -6.74
CA GLY A 29 -8.88 11.77 -7.93
C GLY A 29 -8.43 10.32 -7.78
N VAL A 30 -8.27 9.83 -6.55
CA VAL A 30 -7.94 8.42 -6.32
C VAL A 30 -9.13 7.56 -6.74
N ASP A 31 -8.88 6.59 -7.62
CA ASP A 31 -9.94 5.71 -8.13
C ASP A 31 -10.27 4.62 -7.10
N VAL A 32 -10.94 5.03 -6.03
CA VAL A 32 -11.30 4.13 -4.93
C VAL A 32 -12.41 3.20 -5.39
N GLN A 33 -12.11 1.90 -5.37
CA GLN A 33 -13.04 0.86 -5.79
C GLN A 33 -14.04 0.53 -4.69
N PRO A 34 -15.15 -0.17 -5.01
CA PRO A 34 -16.16 -0.51 -3.98
C PRO A 34 -15.61 -1.28 -2.79
N TRP A 35 -14.52 -2.01 -2.95
CA TRP A 35 -13.90 -2.75 -1.85
C TRP A 35 -13.04 -1.88 -0.93
N GLY A 36 -12.91 -0.58 -1.22
CA GLY A 36 -12.26 0.37 -0.34
C GLY A 36 -10.80 0.68 -0.65
N GLY A 37 -10.28 0.19 -1.74
CA GLY A 37 -8.89 0.42 -2.10
C GLY A 37 -8.72 0.84 -3.56
N ALA A 38 -7.48 1.07 -3.94
CA ALA A 38 -7.11 1.46 -5.29
C ALA A 38 -5.75 0.86 -5.62
N ALA A 39 -5.43 0.85 -6.91
CA ALA A 39 -4.12 0.41 -7.37
C ALA A 39 -3.53 1.51 -8.23
N PHE A 40 -2.27 1.83 -7.99
CA PHE A 40 -1.51 2.79 -8.76
C PHE A 40 -0.48 2.05 -9.59
N ASP A 41 -0.68 2.01 -10.89
CA ASP A 41 0.29 1.41 -11.80
C ASP A 41 1.49 2.33 -11.94
N TRP A 42 2.67 1.76 -11.85
CA TRP A 42 3.89 2.54 -11.93
C TRP A 42 4.12 3.03 -13.36
N THR A 43 4.61 4.26 -13.46
CA THR A 43 4.99 4.86 -14.74
C THR A 43 6.42 5.40 -14.63
N ASP A 44 7.06 5.54 -15.78
CA ASP A 44 8.37 6.19 -15.83
C ASP A 44 8.22 7.72 -15.86
N ALA A 45 9.33 8.43 -15.99
CA ALA A 45 9.32 9.90 -15.99
C ALA A 45 8.53 10.50 -17.15
N GLU A 46 8.35 9.76 -18.23
CA GLU A 46 7.59 10.20 -19.40
C GLU A 46 6.13 9.76 -19.36
N GLY A 47 5.71 9.08 -18.28
CA GLY A 47 4.34 8.62 -18.11
C GLY A 47 4.03 7.27 -18.75
N ASN A 48 5.03 6.56 -19.24
CA ASN A 48 4.83 5.23 -19.83
C ASN A 48 4.72 4.17 -18.74
N PRO A 49 3.85 3.15 -18.89
CA PRO A 49 3.71 2.11 -17.89
C PRO A 49 5.00 1.32 -17.69
N THR A 50 5.31 0.99 -16.44
CA THR A 50 6.38 0.09 -16.08
C THR A 50 5.82 -1.10 -15.32
N LYS A 51 6.69 -2.09 -15.03
CA LYS A 51 6.24 -3.27 -14.28
C LYS A 51 6.15 -2.93 -12.80
N GLY A 52 4.95 -2.83 -12.30
CA GLY A 52 4.75 -2.65 -10.88
C GLY A 52 3.47 -1.89 -10.58
N THR A 53 2.94 -2.16 -9.40
CA THR A 53 1.70 -1.56 -8.91
C THR A 53 1.84 -1.33 -7.42
N THR A 54 1.39 -0.18 -6.94
CA THR A 54 1.26 0.09 -5.51
C THR A 54 -0.21 -0.02 -5.14
N ALA A 55 -0.52 -0.92 -4.22
CA ALA A 55 -1.86 -1.06 -3.67
C ALA A 55 -2.09 0.00 -2.60
N TRP A 56 -3.30 0.53 -2.55
CA TRP A 56 -3.69 1.55 -1.56
C TRP A 56 -5.03 1.14 -0.98
N SER A 57 -5.17 1.20 0.34
CA SER A 57 -6.41 0.80 0.96
C SER A 57 -6.59 1.42 2.33
N VAL A 58 -7.86 1.64 2.70
CA VAL A 58 -8.24 2.15 4.02
C VAL A 58 -9.02 1.04 4.73
N PHE A 59 -8.57 0.69 5.93
CA PHE A 59 -9.21 -0.34 6.75
C PHE A 59 -9.96 0.28 7.93
N PRO A 60 -10.98 -0.42 8.47
CA PRO A 60 -11.64 0.05 9.70
C PRO A 60 -10.66 0.14 10.87
N ALA A 61 -10.81 1.19 11.68
CA ALA A 61 -9.93 1.42 12.82
C ALA A 61 -10.02 0.32 13.88
N ASP A 62 -11.19 -0.34 13.99
CA ASP A 62 -11.41 -1.43 14.93
C ASP A 62 -10.99 -2.79 14.39
N GLY A 63 -10.50 -2.86 13.16
CA GLY A 63 -10.01 -4.09 12.57
C GLY A 63 -8.64 -4.47 13.11
N LYS A 64 -8.25 -5.72 12.86
CA LYS A 64 -6.97 -6.25 13.33
C LYS A 64 -5.98 -6.49 12.21
N HIS A 65 -6.10 -5.69 11.14
CA HIS A 65 -5.29 -5.87 9.93
C HIS A 65 -3.80 -5.61 10.17
N PHE A 66 -3.47 -4.79 11.16
CA PHE A 66 -2.08 -4.44 11.49
C PHE A 66 -1.57 -5.16 12.74
N ALA A 67 -2.40 -6.02 13.35
CA ALA A 67 -1.99 -6.72 14.55
C ALA A 67 -0.76 -7.60 14.29
N PRO A 68 0.19 -7.72 15.24
CA PRO A 68 0.14 -7.16 16.59
C PRO A 68 0.59 -5.70 16.69
N SER A 69 0.87 -5.04 15.60
CA SER A 69 1.25 -3.63 15.60
C SER A 69 0.09 -2.75 16.04
N LYS A 70 0.39 -1.69 16.77
CA LYS A 70 -0.58 -0.68 17.18
C LYS A 70 -0.57 0.54 16.26
N SER A 71 0.20 0.49 15.18
CA SER A 71 0.25 1.58 14.20
C SER A 71 -1.06 1.68 13.44
N THR A 72 -1.35 2.89 12.96
CA THR A 72 -2.54 3.17 12.17
C THR A 72 -2.29 3.07 10.67
N PHE A 73 -1.07 2.71 10.29
CA PHE A 73 -0.70 2.57 8.88
C PHE A 73 0.30 1.44 8.72
N MET A 74 0.42 0.97 7.49
CA MET A 74 1.39 -0.06 7.11
C MET A 74 1.90 0.24 5.71
N VAL A 75 3.20 0.11 5.51
CA VAL A 75 3.84 0.23 4.20
C VAL A 75 4.45 -1.12 3.85
N ASN A 76 4.06 -1.67 2.71
CA ASN A 76 4.61 -2.92 2.20
C ASN A 76 5.64 -2.62 1.12
N TYR A 77 6.82 -3.21 1.24
CA TYR A 77 7.89 -3.07 0.26
C TYR A 77 7.92 -4.28 -0.66
N ARG A 78 8.13 -4.03 -1.94
CA ARG A 78 8.41 -5.10 -2.89
C ARG A 78 9.90 -5.44 -2.84
N VAL A 79 10.21 -6.72 -2.88
CA VAL A 79 11.59 -7.19 -2.83
C VAL A 79 11.81 -8.22 -3.95
N GLU A 80 13.05 -8.34 -4.41
CA GLU A 80 13.39 -9.30 -5.46
C GLU A 80 13.31 -10.73 -4.97
N ASP A 81 13.80 -10.97 -3.75
CA ASP A 81 13.87 -12.32 -3.18
C ASP A 81 13.57 -12.22 -1.69
N LEU A 82 12.33 -12.49 -1.34
CA LEU A 82 11.88 -12.38 0.07
C LEU A 82 12.62 -13.38 0.95
N ALA A 83 12.84 -14.58 0.49
CA ALA A 83 13.54 -15.61 1.29
C ALA A 83 14.96 -15.19 1.61
N ALA A 84 15.69 -14.67 0.62
CA ALA A 84 17.05 -14.20 0.82
C ALA A 84 17.10 -12.99 1.75
N LEU A 85 16.15 -12.06 1.61
CA LEU A 85 16.07 -10.90 2.48
C LEU A 85 15.81 -11.29 3.94
N LEU A 86 14.86 -12.18 4.17
CA LEU A 86 14.54 -12.64 5.52
C LEU A 86 15.74 -13.35 6.16
N LYS A 87 16.46 -14.15 5.39
CA LYS A 87 17.68 -14.82 5.86
C LYS A 87 18.73 -13.79 6.29
N ALA A 88 18.94 -12.76 5.47
CA ALA A 88 19.89 -11.69 5.77
C ALA A 88 19.52 -10.91 7.02
N LEU A 89 18.22 -10.62 7.21
CA LEU A 89 17.75 -9.85 8.36
C LEU A 89 17.77 -10.65 9.66
N ARG A 90 17.74 -11.98 9.58
CA ARG A 90 17.76 -12.85 10.76
C ARG A 90 19.18 -13.27 11.17
N ALA A 91 20.15 -12.97 10.36
CA ALA A 91 21.55 -13.37 10.59
C ALA A 91 22.20 -12.63 11.76
#